data_97e10c6c8f10be126e13384bc23e7697
#
_entry.id   97e10c6c8f10be126e13384bc23e7697
#
_cell.length_a   1.000
_cell.length_b   1.000
_cell.length_c   1.000
_cell.angle_alpha   90.00
_cell.angle_beta   90.00
_cell.angle_gamma   90.00
#
_symmetry.space_group_name_H-M   'P 1'
#
loop_
_entity.id
_entity.type
_entity.pdbx_description
1 polymer ?
#
loop_
_entity_poly.entity_id
_entity_poly.type
_entity_poly.pdbx_seq_one_letter_code
_entity_poly.pdbx_strand_id
1 'polypeptide(L)'
;RDLNKQLEALNISIEIPEPRSKSKGQDDTDELAGLLGAWAGQNIDLSGLSANETKDDVADYLAHVSAQDARDEMLDGLKQAQEEASALRSSLRRVVDQGLFQLMNRARYDAVNIGHFGLNLDAYAHFTSPIRRYPDLLVHRQLKTMLHQKKWMYEEDEMAELSEHCSEQGRMAQVLEWELVAMALNVHLMQSEQQQWNARVVGLRTPWVFLDLNDDGSMHGRMHLKQLSAKKNLFIDEYGLSLREEGRDGNSDSALLELGQLFPCRIRGLDLWSGRLDLAPV
;
A
#
# COMPACT_ATOMS: atom_id res chain seq x y z
N ARG A 1 2.88 2.33 -12.13
CA ARG A 1 3.80 2.15 -13.30
C ARG A 1 4.91 1.16 -13.01
N ASP A 2 5.62 1.26 -11.90
CA ASP A 2 6.75 0.36 -11.60
C ASP A 2 6.29 -1.08 -11.33
N LEU A 3 5.15 -1.25 -10.67
CA LEU A 3 4.61 -2.60 -10.42
C LEU A 3 4.12 -3.28 -11.69
N ASN A 4 3.42 -2.58 -12.59
CA ASN A 4 2.97 -3.15 -13.86
C ASN A 4 4.16 -3.67 -14.68
N LYS A 5 5.29 -2.92 -14.70
CA LYS A 5 6.52 -3.39 -15.32
C LYS A 5 7.10 -4.65 -14.64
N GLN A 6 7.04 -4.71 -13.30
CA GLN A 6 7.49 -5.90 -12.57
C GLN A 6 6.60 -7.11 -12.85
N LEU A 7 5.27 -6.93 -12.92
CA LEU A 7 4.32 -7.98 -13.28
C LEU A 7 4.56 -8.50 -14.70
N GLU A 8 4.77 -7.59 -15.66
CA GLU A 8 5.08 -7.92 -17.04
C GLU A 8 6.39 -8.71 -17.16
N ALA A 9 7.45 -8.32 -16.42
CA ALA A 9 8.71 -9.04 -16.38
C ALA A 9 8.59 -10.45 -15.75
N LEU A 10 7.59 -10.67 -14.92
CA LEU A 10 7.27 -11.98 -14.33
C LEU A 10 6.28 -12.81 -15.17
N ASN A 11 5.94 -12.34 -16.38
CA ASN A 11 4.94 -12.95 -17.26
C ASN A 11 3.51 -12.97 -16.65
N ILE A 12 3.22 -12.02 -15.77
CA ILE A 12 1.88 -11.82 -15.21
C ILE A 12 1.17 -10.81 -16.10
N SER A 13 0.17 -11.25 -16.84
CA SER A 13 -0.49 -10.46 -17.90
C SER A 13 -1.63 -9.57 -17.40
N ILE A 14 -1.50 -9.00 -16.21
CA ILE A 14 -2.53 -8.14 -15.62
C ILE A 14 -2.02 -6.71 -15.56
N GLU A 15 -2.82 -5.81 -16.12
CA GLU A 15 -2.64 -4.37 -15.96
C GLU A 15 -3.52 -3.89 -14.81
N ILE A 16 -2.88 -3.45 -13.72
CA ILE A 16 -3.61 -2.84 -12.61
C ILE A 16 -3.94 -1.41 -13.01
N PRO A 17 -5.24 -1.03 -13.03
CA PRO A 17 -5.64 0.33 -13.40
C PRO A 17 -4.98 1.37 -12.49
N GLU A 18 -4.46 2.45 -13.07
CA GLU A 18 -3.95 3.58 -12.27
C GLU A 18 -5.14 4.25 -11.56
N PRO A 19 -5.03 4.58 -10.26
CA PRO A 19 -6.07 5.33 -9.57
C PRO A 19 -6.27 6.66 -10.28
N ARG A 20 -7.50 6.95 -10.69
CA ARG A 20 -7.84 8.22 -11.35
C ARG A 20 -7.52 9.36 -10.39
N SER A 21 -6.56 10.21 -10.75
CA SER A 21 -6.30 11.44 -10.01
C SER A 21 -7.52 12.35 -10.13
N LYS A 22 -8.10 12.78 -9.00
CA LYS A 22 -9.07 13.87 -9.01
C LYS A 22 -8.41 15.08 -9.66
N SER A 23 -8.82 15.43 -10.87
CA SER A 23 -8.44 16.69 -11.51
C SER A 23 -9.07 17.83 -10.71
N LYS A 24 -8.23 18.68 -10.12
CA LYS A 24 -8.70 19.94 -9.52
C LYS A 24 -9.21 20.84 -10.64
N GLY A 25 -10.52 21.09 -10.64
CA GLY A 25 -11.11 22.30 -11.22
C GLY A 25 -11.31 22.23 -12.74
N GLN A 26 -12.37 21.60 -13.15
CA GLN A 26 -13.04 21.89 -14.42
C GLN A 26 -14.56 21.79 -14.17
N ASP A 27 -15.35 22.68 -14.77
CA ASP A 27 -16.78 22.84 -14.53
C ASP A 27 -17.54 21.51 -14.44
N ASP A 28 -18.22 21.28 -13.31
CA ASP A 28 -18.99 20.06 -12.99
C ASP A 28 -20.08 19.72 -14.02
N THR A 29 -20.47 20.67 -14.86
CA THR A 29 -21.50 20.51 -15.92
C THR A 29 -20.98 19.77 -17.15
N ASP A 30 -19.72 19.94 -17.54
CA ASP A 30 -19.13 19.25 -18.71
C ASP A 30 -18.74 17.80 -18.37
N GLU A 31 -18.38 17.55 -17.11
CA GLU A 31 -18.07 16.21 -16.61
C GLU A 31 -19.33 15.34 -16.53
N LEU A 32 -20.46 15.93 -16.09
CA LEU A 32 -21.77 15.27 -16.06
C LEU A 32 -22.29 14.92 -17.47
N ALA A 33 -22.11 15.83 -18.43
CA ALA A 33 -22.48 15.60 -19.83
C ALA A 33 -21.59 14.53 -20.48
N GLY A 34 -20.32 14.48 -20.13
CA GLY A 34 -19.38 13.43 -20.56
C GLY A 34 -19.70 12.04 -19.98
N LEU A 35 -20.08 11.99 -18.70
CA LEU A 35 -20.52 10.78 -18.02
C LEU A 35 -21.83 10.24 -18.60
N LEU A 36 -22.84 11.09 -18.77
CA LEU A 36 -24.13 10.71 -19.36
C LEU A 36 -23.99 10.26 -20.83
N GLY A 37 -23.05 10.86 -21.58
CA GLY A 37 -22.74 10.44 -22.96
C GLY A 37 -22.04 9.10 -23.06
N ALA A 38 -21.16 8.79 -22.13
CA ALA A 38 -20.45 7.50 -22.05
C ALA A 38 -21.39 6.36 -21.61
N TRP A 39 -22.45 6.69 -20.87
CA TRP A 39 -23.38 5.71 -20.29
C TRP A 39 -24.64 5.48 -21.11
N ALA A 40 -24.91 6.31 -22.10
CA ALA A 40 -26.08 6.14 -22.98
C ALA A 40 -26.11 4.81 -23.77
N GLY A 41 -25.03 4.02 -23.70
CA GLY A 41 -24.91 2.69 -24.28
C GLY A 41 -24.92 1.52 -23.31
N GLN A 42 -24.95 1.77 -21.98
CA GLN A 42 -24.96 0.72 -20.96
C GLN A 42 -26.33 0.60 -20.29
N ASN A 43 -26.80 -0.64 -20.09
CA ASN A 43 -28.02 -0.92 -19.34
C ASN A 43 -27.77 -0.67 -17.84
N ILE A 44 -28.04 0.55 -17.37
CA ILE A 44 -27.91 0.90 -15.97
C ILE A 44 -29.21 0.54 -15.25
N ASP A 45 -29.11 -0.25 -14.19
CA ASP A 45 -30.24 -0.53 -13.31
C ASP A 45 -30.55 0.70 -12.45
N LEU A 46 -31.60 1.43 -12.79
CA LEU A 46 -32.10 2.59 -12.08
C LEU A 46 -33.17 2.24 -11.03
N SER A 47 -33.35 0.96 -10.71
CA SER A 47 -34.39 0.51 -9.77
C SER A 47 -34.21 1.04 -8.33
N GLY A 48 -33.01 1.55 -7.98
CA GLY A 48 -32.73 2.18 -6.71
C GLY A 48 -33.15 3.65 -6.59
N LEU A 49 -33.59 4.29 -7.71
CA LEU A 49 -33.98 5.71 -7.70
C LEU A 49 -35.48 5.87 -7.49
N SER A 50 -35.85 6.76 -6.55
CA SER A 50 -37.25 7.13 -6.29
C SER A 50 -37.73 8.22 -7.25
N ALA A 51 -39.01 8.24 -7.59
CA ALA A 51 -39.59 9.19 -8.53
C ALA A 51 -39.56 10.69 -8.09
N ASN A 52 -39.07 10.96 -6.88
CA ASN A 52 -39.01 12.32 -6.27
C ASN A 52 -37.57 12.81 -6.05
N GLU A 53 -36.55 12.18 -6.57
CA GLU A 53 -35.17 12.57 -6.37
C GLU A 53 -34.76 13.75 -7.23
N THR A 54 -33.90 14.62 -6.68
CA THR A 54 -33.37 15.79 -7.36
C THR A 54 -32.25 15.41 -8.34
N LYS A 55 -31.83 16.34 -9.22
CA LYS A 55 -30.68 16.11 -10.11
C LYS A 55 -29.40 15.79 -9.35
N ASP A 56 -29.24 16.39 -8.17
CA ASP A 56 -28.06 16.18 -7.32
C ASP A 56 -28.07 14.78 -6.73
N ASP A 57 -29.24 14.26 -6.30
CA ASP A 57 -29.37 12.90 -5.78
C ASP A 57 -29.05 11.86 -6.87
N VAL A 58 -29.46 12.13 -8.13
CA VAL A 58 -29.15 11.26 -9.28
C VAL A 58 -27.64 11.29 -9.61
N ALA A 59 -27.01 12.47 -9.56
CA ALA A 59 -25.59 12.61 -9.81
C ALA A 59 -24.76 11.88 -8.73
N ASP A 60 -25.13 12.01 -7.45
CA ASP A 60 -24.48 11.30 -6.34
C ASP A 60 -24.66 9.79 -6.45
N TYR A 61 -25.86 9.31 -6.83
CA TYR A 61 -26.11 7.89 -7.05
C TYR A 61 -25.21 7.34 -8.19
N LEU A 62 -25.18 8.04 -9.34
CA LEU A 62 -24.37 7.64 -10.48
C LEU A 62 -22.86 7.68 -10.18
N ALA A 63 -22.40 8.67 -9.41
CA ALA A 63 -21.02 8.75 -8.95
C ALA A 63 -20.69 7.57 -8.03
N HIS A 64 -21.61 7.17 -7.16
CA HIS A 64 -21.45 6.05 -6.25
C HIS A 64 -21.38 4.71 -7.00
N VAL A 65 -22.28 4.46 -7.97
CA VAL A 65 -22.27 3.26 -8.81
C VAL A 65 -20.98 3.17 -9.61
N SER A 66 -20.54 4.28 -10.23
CA SER A 66 -19.27 4.31 -10.98
C SER A 66 -18.05 4.05 -10.08
N ALA A 67 -18.08 4.52 -8.84
CA ALA A 67 -17.03 4.25 -7.86
C ALA A 67 -17.03 2.78 -7.41
N GLN A 68 -18.20 2.16 -7.31
CA GLN A 68 -18.33 0.74 -7.00
C GLN A 68 -17.79 -0.13 -8.13
N ASP A 69 -18.20 0.13 -9.38
CA ASP A 69 -17.74 -0.62 -10.56
C ASP A 69 -16.20 -0.55 -10.68
N ALA A 70 -15.62 0.65 -10.52
CA ALA A 70 -14.17 0.84 -10.57
C ALA A 70 -13.45 0.11 -9.40
N ARG A 71 -14.09 0.03 -8.23
CA ARG A 71 -13.58 -0.72 -7.09
C ARG A 71 -13.61 -2.22 -7.33
N ASP A 72 -14.71 -2.74 -7.87
CA ASP A 72 -14.88 -4.16 -8.15
C ASP A 72 -13.91 -4.61 -9.25
N GLU A 73 -13.74 -3.83 -10.30
CA GLU A 73 -12.75 -4.07 -11.36
C GLU A 73 -11.32 -4.11 -10.78
N MET A 74 -10.98 -3.17 -9.89
CA MET A 74 -9.68 -3.15 -9.22
C MET A 74 -9.49 -4.36 -8.30
N LEU A 75 -10.52 -4.76 -7.54
CA LEU A 75 -10.48 -5.95 -6.67
C LEU A 75 -10.29 -7.23 -7.47
N ASP A 76 -10.97 -7.37 -8.59
CA ASP A 76 -10.83 -8.55 -9.45
C ASP A 76 -9.45 -8.60 -10.11
N GLY A 77 -8.92 -7.47 -10.55
CA GLY A 77 -7.53 -7.37 -11.02
C GLY A 77 -6.51 -7.77 -9.94
N LEU A 78 -6.71 -7.33 -8.70
CA LEU A 78 -5.85 -7.70 -7.57
C LEU A 78 -5.93 -9.21 -7.26
N LYS A 79 -7.12 -9.79 -7.25
CA LYS A 79 -7.31 -11.25 -7.03
C LYS A 79 -6.63 -12.06 -8.12
N GLN A 80 -6.83 -11.68 -9.38
CA GLN A 80 -6.22 -12.35 -10.51
C GLN A 80 -4.69 -12.26 -10.44
N ALA A 81 -4.12 -11.09 -10.12
CA ALA A 81 -2.67 -10.93 -9.90
C ALA A 81 -2.14 -11.84 -8.79
N GLN A 82 -2.88 -11.98 -7.68
CA GLN A 82 -2.53 -12.90 -6.60
C GLN A 82 -2.61 -14.37 -7.02
N GLU A 83 -3.62 -14.76 -7.80
CA GLU A 83 -3.76 -16.13 -8.31
C GLU A 83 -2.60 -16.49 -9.25
N GLU A 84 -2.27 -15.62 -10.21
CA GLU A 84 -1.13 -15.82 -11.11
C GLU A 84 0.19 -15.82 -10.35
N ALA A 85 0.36 -14.92 -9.36
CA ALA A 85 1.53 -14.91 -8.50
C ALA A 85 1.66 -16.18 -7.64
N SER A 86 0.57 -16.90 -7.39
CA SER A 86 0.60 -18.15 -6.63
C SER A 86 1.40 -19.26 -7.33
N ALA A 87 1.51 -19.21 -8.65
CA ALA A 87 2.33 -20.11 -9.45
C ALA A 87 3.84 -19.77 -9.42
N LEU A 88 4.19 -18.57 -8.95
CA LEU A 88 5.57 -18.13 -8.81
C LEU A 88 6.26 -18.81 -7.61
N ARG A 89 7.59 -18.81 -7.64
CA ARG A 89 8.37 -19.18 -6.45
C ARG A 89 7.95 -18.31 -5.27
N SER A 90 7.88 -18.88 -4.08
CA SER A 90 7.40 -18.21 -2.86
C SER A 90 8.08 -16.84 -2.58
N SER A 91 9.32 -16.69 -3.01
CA SER A 91 10.10 -15.47 -2.89
C SER A 91 9.57 -14.34 -3.79
N LEU A 92 9.24 -14.64 -5.05
CA LEU A 92 8.71 -13.68 -6.01
C LEU A 92 7.25 -13.31 -5.69
N ARG A 93 6.47 -14.28 -5.25
CA ARG A 93 5.10 -14.04 -4.77
C ARG A 93 5.07 -12.93 -3.71
N ARG A 94 5.96 -12.99 -2.71
CA ARG A 94 6.05 -11.97 -1.65
C ARG A 94 6.32 -10.57 -2.19
N VAL A 95 7.14 -10.47 -3.24
CA VAL A 95 7.42 -9.19 -3.90
C VAL A 95 6.17 -8.64 -4.58
N VAL A 96 5.42 -9.48 -5.27
CA VAL A 96 4.14 -9.10 -5.90
C VAL A 96 3.16 -8.66 -4.82
N ASP A 97 2.95 -9.46 -3.77
CA ASP A 97 2.05 -9.13 -2.67
C ASP A 97 2.43 -7.78 -2.02
N GLN A 98 3.71 -7.54 -1.77
CA GLN A 98 4.20 -6.27 -1.21
C GLN A 98 3.97 -5.10 -2.16
N GLY A 99 4.18 -5.30 -3.47
CA GLY A 99 3.88 -4.30 -4.49
C GLY A 99 2.40 -3.96 -4.56
N LEU A 100 1.52 -4.96 -4.51
CA LEU A 100 0.06 -4.80 -4.47
C LEU A 100 -0.37 -3.98 -3.24
N PHE A 101 0.17 -4.30 -2.05
CA PHE A 101 -0.10 -3.52 -0.84
C PHE A 101 0.34 -2.05 -0.94
N GLN A 102 1.43 -1.76 -1.64
CA GLN A 102 1.91 -0.37 -1.83
C GLN A 102 1.01 0.46 -2.75
N LEU A 103 0.22 -0.17 -3.62
CA LEU A 103 -0.76 0.51 -4.46
C LEU A 103 -2.03 0.90 -3.69
N MET A 104 -2.32 0.21 -2.59
CA MET A 104 -3.51 0.50 -1.83
C MET A 104 -3.36 1.82 -1.08
N ASN A 105 -4.39 2.65 -1.13
CA ASN A 105 -4.45 3.85 -0.32
C ASN A 105 -4.47 3.47 1.16
N ARG A 106 -3.76 4.28 1.96
CA ARG A 106 -3.79 4.10 3.42
C ARG A 106 -5.18 4.38 3.96
N ALA A 107 -5.61 3.58 4.92
CA ALA A 107 -6.83 3.83 5.65
C ALA A 107 -6.79 5.22 6.33
N ARG A 108 -7.90 5.93 6.28
CA ARG A 108 -8.08 7.22 6.95
C ARG A 108 -9.49 7.29 7.54
N TYR A 109 -9.64 8.10 8.54
CA TYR A 109 -10.95 8.54 9.00
C TYR A 109 -11.39 9.73 8.15
N ASP A 110 -12.66 9.78 7.83
CA ASP A 110 -13.26 10.85 7.04
C ASP A 110 -14.65 11.18 7.59
N ALA A 111 -15.09 12.42 7.48
CA ALA A 111 -16.44 12.82 7.85
C ALA A 111 -17.47 12.29 6.85
N VAL A 112 -17.06 12.20 5.58
CA VAL A 112 -17.86 11.64 4.49
C VAL A 112 -17.68 10.14 4.44
N ASN A 113 -18.76 9.40 4.16
CA ASN A 113 -18.68 7.98 3.99
C ASN A 113 -17.92 7.61 2.70
N ILE A 114 -16.72 7.09 2.85
CA ILE A 114 -15.86 6.62 1.75
C ILE A 114 -15.84 5.10 1.61
N GLY A 115 -16.67 4.39 2.39
CA GLY A 115 -16.67 2.92 2.46
C GLY A 115 -15.38 2.35 3.05
N HIS A 116 -15.19 1.05 2.89
CA HIS A 116 -13.98 0.34 3.30
C HIS A 116 -13.53 -0.63 2.21
N PHE A 117 -12.57 -0.24 1.40
CA PHE A 117 -12.07 -1.02 0.26
C PHE A 117 -11.65 -2.43 0.65
N GLY A 118 -10.79 -2.58 1.67
CA GLY A 118 -10.23 -3.87 2.06
C GLY A 118 -11.26 -4.86 2.66
N LEU A 119 -12.43 -4.38 3.12
CA LEU A 119 -13.54 -5.21 3.59
C LEU A 119 -14.66 -5.31 2.56
N ASN A 120 -14.55 -4.61 1.45
CA ASN A 120 -15.58 -4.49 0.42
C ASN A 120 -16.95 -4.05 1.01
N LEU A 121 -16.93 -2.99 1.84
CA LEU A 121 -18.12 -2.45 2.50
C LEU A 121 -18.38 -1.03 1.99
N ASP A 122 -19.63 -0.74 1.66
CA ASP A 122 -20.06 0.58 1.19
C ASP A 122 -20.12 1.61 2.32
N ALA A 123 -20.35 1.16 3.55
CA ALA A 123 -20.34 2.00 4.74
C ALA A 123 -19.62 1.28 5.87
N TYR A 124 -18.72 1.99 6.52
CA TYR A 124 -17.97 1.44 7.64
C TYR A 124 -17.59 2.52 8.65
N ALA A 125 -17.76 2.22 9.92
CA ALA A 125 -17.27 3.06 11.00
C ALA A 125 -16.68 2.23 12.13
N HIS A 126 -15.65 2.74 12.77
CA HIS A 126 -15.17 2.19 14.02
C HIS A 126 -16.16 2.49 15.14
N PHE A 127 -16.56 1.48 15.89
CA PHE A 127 -17.59 1.60 16.93
C PHE A 127 -17.30 0.85 18.21
N THR A 128 -16.59 -0.27 18.13
CA THR A 128 -16.57 -1.30 19.20
C THR A 128 -15.48 -1.10 20.25
N SER A 129 -14.60 -0.11 20.12
CA SER A 129 -13.45 0.08 21.01
C SER A 129 -13.26 1.54 21.47
N PRO A 130 -14.29 2.21 22.06
CA PRO A 130 -14.23 3.63 22.41
C PRO A 130 -13.28 3.95 23.56
N ILE A 131 -12.81 2.96 24.31
CA ILE A 131 -11.83 3.15 25.39
C ILE A 131 -10.45 3.51 24.84
N ARG A 132 -10.06 2.95 23.68
CA ARG A 132 -8.71 3.07 23.10
C ARG A 132 -8.68 3.73 21.72
N ARG A 133 -9.83 3.95 21.09
CA ARG A 133 -9.92 4.63 19.79
C ARG A 133 -10.86 5.81 19.89
N TYR A 134 -10.29 6.99 19.75
CA TYR A 134 -11.06 8.24 19.82
C TYR A 134 -12.14 8.35 18.72
N PRO A 135 -11.91 7.89 17.47
CA PRO A 135 -12.97 7.88 16.45
C PRO A 135 -14.22 7.11 16.86
N ASP A 136 -14.09 5.96 17.56
CA ASP A 136 -15.24 5.22 18.10
C ASP A 136 -16.03 6.10 19.07
N LEU A 137 -15.34 6.83 19.93
CA LEU A 137 -15.99 7.75 20.89
C LEU A 137 -16.73 8.88 20.18
N LEU A 138 -16.19 9.43 19.08
CA LEU A 138 -16.87 10.44 18.27
C LEU A 138 -18.16 9.89 17.68
N VAL A 139 -18.14 8.69 17.10
CA VAL A 139 -19.36 8.01 16.60
C VAL A 139 -20.38 7.78 17.71
N HIS A 140 -19.95 7.33 18.89
CA HIS A 140 -20.83 7.18 20.05
C HIS A 140 -21.49 8.48 20.46
N ARG A 141 -20.75 9.58 20.49
CA ARG A 141 -21.27 10.92 20.85
C ARG A 141 -22.30 11.40 19.82
N GLN A 142 -21.98 11.31 18.52
CA GLN A 142 -22.90 11.63 17.43
C GLN A 142 -24.19 10.83 17.57
N LEU A 143 -24.11 9.51 17.67
CA LEU A 143 -25.26 8.62 17.76
C LEU A 143 -26.11 8.91 18.99
N LYS A 144 -25.51 9.10 20.18
CA LYS A 144 -26.24 9.44 21.40
C LYS A 144 -26.96 10.76 21.29
N THR A 145 -26.33 11.78 20.73
CA THR A 145 -26.94 13.11 20.56
C THR A 145 -28.07 13.04 19.54
N MET A 146 -27.91 12.31 18.44
CA MET A 146 -28.98 12.10 17.47
C MET A 146 -30.19 11.38 18.09
N LEU A 147 -29.97 10.31 18.86
CA LEU A 147 -31.04 9.54 19.48
C LEU A 147 -31.81 10.34 20.54
N HIS A 148 -31.12 11.14 21.36
CA HIS A 148 -31.73 11.85 22.49
C HIS A 148 -32.23 13.25 22.12
N GLN A 149 -31.51 13.97 21.26
CA GLN A 149 -31.77 15.37 20.96
C GLN A 149 -32.23 15.62 19.51
N LYS A 150 -32.21 14.59 18.65
CA LYS A 150 -32.55 14.65 17.22
C LYS A 150 -31.75 15.74 16.47
N LYS A 151 -30.47 15.91 16.83
CA LYS A 151 -29.52 16.81 16.19
C LYS A 151 -28.13 16.17 16.18
N TRP A 152 -27.27 16.63 15.26
CA TRP A 152 -25.87 16.25 15.26
C TRP A 152 -25.14 16.98 16.39
N MET A 153 -24.11 16.34 16.97
CA MET A 153 -23.26 16.95 17.99
C MET A 153 -22.17 17.81 17.37
N TYR A 154 -21.60 17.33 16.28
CA TYR A 154 -20.55 17.98 15.51
C TYR A 154 -21.08 18.29 14.12
N GLU A 155 -20.76 19.48 13.61
CA GLU A 155 -20.98 19.84 12.21
C GLU A 155 -19.96 19.11 11.30
N GLU A 156 -20.20 19.12 9.99
CA GLU A 156 -19.39 18.37 9.03
C GLU A 156 -17.94 18.84 9.02
N ASP A 157 -17.69 20.17 9.01
CA ASP A 157 -16.34 20.75 9.02
C ASP A 157 -15.57 20.35 10.30
N GLU A 158 -16.22 20.44 11.47
CA GLU A 158 -15.62 20.03 12.74
C GLU A 158 -15.30 18.53 12.76
N MET A 159 -16.19 17.70 12.21
CA MET A 159 -15.95 16.27 12.09
C MET A 159 -14.81 15.96 11.12
N ALA A 160 -14.66 16.71 10.03
CA ALA A 160 -13.56 16.57 9.08
C ALA A 160 -12.21 16.86 9.75
N GLU A 161 -12.09 17.96 10.50
CA GLU A 161 -10.87 18.29 11.26
C GLU A 161 -10.51 17.20 12.28
N LEU A 162 -11.50 16.71 13.03
CA LEU A 162 -11.31 15.64 14.01
C LEU A 162 -10.88 14.32 13.34
N SER A 163 -11.44 14.02 12.17
CA SER A 163 -11.11 12.82 11.39
C SER A 163 -9.68 12.87 10.84
N GLU A 164 -9.26 14.03 10.32
CA GLU A 164 -7.88 14.26 9.87
C GLU A 164 -6.90 14.11 11.02
N HIS A 165 -7.16 14.76 12.15
CA HIS A 165 -6.33 14.65 13.36
C HIS A 165 -6.21 13.20 13.83
N CYS A 166 -7.32 12.44 13.89
CA CYS A 166 -7.29 11.03 14.27
C CYS A 166 -6.45 10.19 13.31
N SER A 167 -6.53 10.48 12.01
CA SER A 167 -5.76 9.79 10.99
C SER A 167 -4.26 10.06 11.12
N GLU A 168 -3.87 11.30 11.42
CA GLU A 168 -2.47 11.68 11.65
C GLU A 168 -1.91 11.04 12.91
N GLN A 169 -2.64 11.11 14.03
CA GLN A 169 -2.21 10.48 15.28
C GLN A 169 -2.10 8.97 15.15
N GLY A 170 -3.02 8.33 14.42
CA GLY A 170 -2.94 6.90 14.12
C GLY A 170 -1.69 6.54 13.32
N ARG A 171 -1.33 7.35 12.32
CA ARG A 171 -0.10 7.16 11.53
C ARG A 171 1.16 7.32 12.40
N MET A 172 1.19 8.36 13.24
CA MET A 172 2.32 8.60 14.16
C MET A 172 2.49 7.43 15.14
N ALA A 173 1.40 6.96 15.74
CA ALA A 173 1.43 5.81 16.65
C ALA A 173 1.97 4.55 15.95
N GLN A 174 1.59 4.29 14.71
CA GLN A 174 2.07 3.16 13.93
C GLN A 174 3.57 3.27 13.62
N VAL A 175 4.06 4.45 13.25
CA VAL A 175 5.50 4.69 13.01
C VAL A 175 6.30 4.44 14.30
N LEU A 176 5.83 4.97 15.44
CA LEU A 176 6.47 4.74 16.74
C LEU A 176 6.49 3.26 17.12
N GLU A 177 5.40 2.53 16.88
CA GLU A 177 5.35 1.09 17.11
C GLU A 177 6.42 0.35 16.28
N TRP A 178 6.54 0.64 14.99
CA TRP A 178 7.54 0.04 14.12
C TRP A 178 8.98 0.37 14.56
N GLU A 179 9.23 1.62 14.94
CA GLU A 179 10.55 2.04 15.43
C GLU A 179 10.92 1.32 16.75
N LEU A 180 9.96 1.18 17.66
CA LEU A 180 10.17 0.47 18.93
C LEU A 180 10.41 -1.03 18.71
N VAL A 181 9.65 -1.65 17.80
CA VAL A 181 9.85 -3.06 17.44
C VAL A 181 11.24 -3.24 16.80
N ALA A 182 11.61 -2.39 15.84
CA ALA A 182 12.93 -2.44 15.22
C ALA A 182 14.06 -2.26 16.24
N MET A 183 13.90 -1.34 17.20
CA MET A 183 14.86 -1.16 18.29
C MET A 183 14.97 -2.41 19.17
N ALA A 184 13.85 -3.02 19.56
CA ALA A 184 13.83 -4.23 20.37
C ALA A 184 14.49 -5.42 19.65
N LEU A 185 14.24 -5.58 18.36
CA LEU A 185 14.88 -6.59 17.52
C LEU A 185 16.39 -6.35 17.40
N ASN A 186 16.82 -5.10 17.26
CA ASN A 186 18.23 -4.75 17.22
C ASN A 186 18.93 -5.06 18.54
N VAL A 187 18.29 -4.80 19.69
CA VAL A 187 18.82 -5.21 21.01
C VAL A 187 18.96 -6.75 21.08
N HIS A 188 17.97 -7.49 20.59
CA HIS A 188 18.03 -8.94 20.53
C HIS A 188 19.20 -9.43 19.66
N LEU A 189 19.41 -8.82 18.50
CA LEU A 189 20.52 -9.16 17.60
C LEU A 189 21.89 -8.87 18.24
N MET A 190 22.03 -7.80 19.02
CA MET A 190 23.26 -7.50 19.76
C MET A 190 23.62 -8.58 20.80
N GLN A 191 22.61 -9.21 21.36
CA GLN A 191 22.78 -10.28 22.36
C GLN A 191 22.92 -11.66 21.72
N SER A 192 22.68 -11.78 20.42
CA SER A 192 22.77 -13.04 19.70
C SER A 192 24.23 -13.46 19.46
N GLU A 193 24.53 -14.71 19.70
CA GLU A 193 25.81 -15.34 19.33
C GLU A 193 25.93 -15.63 17.85
N GLN A 194 24.83 -15.54 17.11
CA GLN A 194 24.79 -15.79 15.68
C GLN A 194 25.53 -14.69 14.92
N GLN A 195 26.52 -15.09 14.13
CA GLN A 195 27.37 -14.19 13.36
C GLN A 195 26.96 -14.04 11.90
N GLN A 196 26.23 -15.01 11.38
CA GLN A 196 25.88 -15.12 9.95
C GLN A 196 24.42 -15.47 9.78
N TRP A 197 23.81 -14.89 8.76
CA TRP A 197 22.42 -15.09 8.37
C TRP A 197 22.31 -15.40 6.89
N ASN A 198 21.32 -16.21 6.51
CA ASN A 198 20.88 -16.31 5.13
C ASN A 198 19.67 -15.39 4.96
N ALA A 199 19.93 -14.15 4.60
CA ALA A 199 18.89 -13.14 4.43
C ALA A 199 18.31 -13.19 3.01
N ARG A 200 17.04 -12.87 2.89
CA ARG A 200 16.35 -12.81 1.60
C ARG A 200 16.45 -11.40 1.01
N VAL A 201 16.79 -11.30 -0.27
CA VAL A 201 16.75 -10.03 -1.01
C VAL A 201 15.29 -9.65 -1.22
N VAL A 202 14.86 -8.56 -0.57
CA VAL A 202 13.47 -8.06 -0.63
C VAL A 202 13.33 -6.75 -1.40
N GLY A 203 14.45 -6.13 -1.74
CA GLY A 203 14.43 -4.90 -2.54
C GLY A 203 15.80 -4.54 -3.09
N LEU A 204 15.79 -4.00 -4.30
CA LEU A 204 16.97 -3.47 -4.99
C LEU A 204 16.69 -2.01 -5.34
N ARG A 205 17.45 -1.09 -4.74
CA ARG A 205 17.33 0.35 -5.02
C ARG A 205 18.70 1.01 -4.82
N THR A 206 19.27 1.52 -5.87
CA THR A 206 20.59 2.21 -5.81
C THR A 206 20.61 3.28 -4.72
N PRO A 207 21.60 3.30 -3.82
CA PRO A 207 22.79 2.43 -3.76
C PRO A 207 22.69 1.22 -2.81
N TRP A 208 21.48 0.76 -2.48
CA TRP A 208 21.22 -0.23 -1.45
C TRP A 208 20.57 -1.51 -1.96
N VAL A 209 20.93 -2.63 -1.33
CA VAL A 209 20.20 -3.89 -1.34
C VAL A 209 19.50 -4.01 0.00
N PHE A 210 18.20 -4.27 0.00
CA PHE A 210 17.40 -4.52 1.19
C PHE A 210 17.26 -6.02 1.40
N LEU A 211 17.53 -6.44 2.61
CA LEU A 211 17.60 -7.83 3.01
C LEU A 211 16.67 -8.08 4.19
N ASP A 212 15.96 -9.18 4.18
CA ASP A 212 15.16 -9.65 5.29
C ASP A 212 15.85 -10.86 5.94
N LEU A 213 16.19 -10.73 7.23
CA LEU A 213 16.90 -11.77 7.97
C LEU A 213 15.95 -12.87 8.43
N ASN A 214 14.69 -12.56 8.61
CA ASN A 214 13.62 -13.49 8.93
C ASN A 214 12.66 -13.59 7.77
N ASP A 215 12.19 -14.78 7.48
CA ASP A 215 11.21 -14.99 6.40
C ASP A 215 9.83 -14.35 6.68
N ASP A 216 9.59 -13.79 7.86
CA ASP A 216 8.36 -13.11 8.26
C ASP A 216 8.34 -11.59 7.98
N GLY A 217 9.46 -11.03 7.51
CA GLY A 217 9.59 -9.60 7.24
C GLY A 217 9.73 -8.73 8.50
N SER A 218 10.06 -9.32 9.65
CA SER A 218 10.21 -8.56 10.90
C SER A 218 11.58 -7.92 11.06
N MET A 219 12.62 -8.45 10.42
CA MET A 219 14.00 -7.99 10.55
C MET A 219 14.58 -7.53 9.21
N HIS A 220 14.50 -6.24 8.94
CA HIS A 220 15.05 -5.66 7.73
C HIS A 220 16.42 -5.06 7.94
N GLY A 221 17.34 -5.42 7.06
CA GLY A 221 18.66 -4.80 6.96
C GLY A 221 18.93 -4.26 5.57
N ARG A 222 19.97 -3.47 5.45
CA ARG A 222 20.42 -2.95 4.18
C ARG A 222 21.92 -3.20 3.97
N MET A 223 22.30 -3.38 2.74
CA MET A 223 23.70 -3.54 2.32
C MET A 223 24.00 -2.57 1.20
N HIS A 224 25.11 -1.87 1.29
CA HIS A 224 25.51 -0.95 0.23
C HIS A 224 26.12 -1.72 -0.93
N LEU A 225 25.76 -1.40 -2.17
CA LEU A 225 26.23 -2.07 -3.39
C LEU A 225 27.75 -2.16 -3.49
N LYS A 226 28.48 -1.15 -3.01
CA LYS A 226 29.95 -1.15 -2.96
C LYS A 226 30.57 -2.28 -2.14
N GLN A 227 29.81 -2.91 -1.27
CA GLN A 227 30.28 -4.05 -0.46
C GLN A 227 30.24 -5.36 -1.24
N LEU A 228 29.36 -5.46 -2.25
CA LEU A 228 29.30 -6.62 -3.14
C LEU A 228 30.44 -6.59 -4.17
N SER A 229 30.79 -5.41 -4.67
CA SER A 229 31.94 -5.23 -5.53
C SER A 229 32.48 -3.80 -5.45
N ALA A 230 33.73 -3.67 -5.01
CA ALA A 230 34.41 -2.39 -4.96
C ALA A 230 34.99 -1.95 -6.33
N LYS A 231 35.12 -2.88 -7.28
CA LYS A 231 35.86 -2.68 -8.54
C LYS A 231 34.99 -2.69 -9.79
N LYS A 232 33.70 -3.06 -9.65
CA LYS A 232 32.82 -3.28 -10.78
C LYS A 232 31.63 -2.33 -10.69
N ASN A 233 31.21 -1.79 -11.81
CA ASN A 233 29.99 -1.01 -11.90
C ASN A 233 28.82 -1.98 -11.79
N LEU A 234 28.02 -1.79 -10.76
CA LEU A 234 26.80 -2.56 -10.53
C LEU A 234 25.58 -1.69 -10.88
N PHE A 235 24.66 -2.26 -11.62
CA PHE A 235 23.40 -1.60 -11.94
C PHE A 235 22.23 -2.54 -11.66
N ILE A 236 21.10 -1.94 -11.34
CA ILE A 236 19.84 -2.64 -11.15
C ILE A 236 19.14 -2.63 -12.50
N ASP A 237 18.58 -3.77 -12.91
CA ASP A 237 17.82 -3.85 -14.16
C ASP A 237 16.62 -2.89 -14.17
N GLU A 238 16.06 -2.66 -15.34
CA GLU A 238 14.93 -1.71 -15.53
C GLU A 238 13.67 -2.10 -14.76
N TYR A 239 13.52 -3.38 -14.39
CA TYR A 239 12.39 -3.92 -13.65
C TYR A 239 12.63 -3.95 -12.12
N GLY A 240 13.87 -3.70 -11.66
CA GLY A 240 14.23 -3.78 -10.25
C GLY A 240 14.28 -5.21 -9.69
N LEU A 241 14.36 -6.21 -10.57
CA LEU A 241 14.33 -7.63 -10.20
C LEU A 241 15.71 -8.23 -10.03
N SER A 242 16.72 -7.70 -10.70
CA SER A 242 18.08 -8.22 -10.61
C SER A 242 19.14 -7.12 -10.51
N LEU A 243 20.19 -7.42 -9.77
CA LEU A 243 21.44 -6.65 -9.73
C LEU A 243 22.43 -7.31 -10.68
N ARG A 244 22.94 -6.53 -11.62
CA ARG A 244 23.85 -7.00 -12.67
C ARG A 244 25.17 -6.25 -12.63
N GLU A 245 26.17 -6.86 -13.20
CA GLU A 245 27.48 -6.26 -13.40
C GLU A 245 27.60 -5.74 -14.82
N GLU A 246 28.12 -4.52 -15.00
CA GLU A 246 28.42 -3.94 -16.31
C GLU A 246 29.60 -4.69 -16.91
N GLY A 247 29.34 -5.52 -17.92
CA GLY A 247 30.36 -6.26 -18.67
C GLY A 247 31.21 -5.34 -19.56
N ARG A 248 32.43 -5.74 -19.91
CA ARG A 248 33.33 -4.99 -20.81
C ARG A 248 32.75 -4.77 -22.21
N ASP A 249 31.79 -5.60 -22.60
CA ASP A 249 31.15 -5.56 -23.94
C ASP A 249 29.69 -5.09 -23.88
N GLY A 250 29.25 -4.46 -22.78
CA GLY A 250 27.88 -3.97 -22.64
C GLY A 250 26.80 -5.04 -22.47
N ASN A 251 27.18 -6.30 -22.46
CA ASN A 251 26.28 -7.44 -22.36
C ASN A 251 26.67 -8.29 -21.14
N SER A 252 26.01 -8.10 -20.01
CA SER A 252 26.18 -8.94 -18.81
C SER A 252 25.05 -9.95 -18.73
N ASP A 253 25.35 -11.20 -19.03
CA ASP A 253 24.36 -12.28 -19.07
C ASP A 253 24.05 -12.90 -17.68
N SER A 254 24.79 -12.56 -16.63
CA SER A 254 24.57 -13.15 -15.31
C SER A 254 24.14 -12.14 -14.26
N ALA A 255 23.00 -12.38 -13.64
CA ALA A 255 22.59 -11.66 -12.44
C ALA A 255 23.53 -12.00 -11.28
N LEU A 256 24.02 -10.98 -10.59
CA LEU A 256 24.81 -11.12 -9.36
C LEU A 256 23.92 -11.44 -8.16
N LEU A 257 22.76 -10.80 -8.09
CA LEU A 257 21.72 -11.02 -7.10
C LEU A 257 20.35 -10.88 -7.77
N GLU A 258 19.41 -11.70 -7.34
CA GLU A 258 18.03 -11.62 -7.77
C GLU A 258 17.10 -11.34 -6.58
N LEU A 259 16.01 -10.64 -6.85
CA LEU A 259 14.97 -10.41 -5.88
C LEU A 259 14.40 -11.76 -5.40
N GLY A 260 14.23 -11.89 -4.08
CA GLY A 260 13.78 -13.14 -3.46
C GLY A 260 14.89 -14.20 -3.24
N GLN A 261 16.11 -14.00 -3.75
CA GLN A 261 17.24 -14.87 -3.53
C GLN A 261 17.69 -14.85 -2.06
N LEU A 262 18.12 -15.99 -1.53
CA LEU A 262 18.82 -16.06 -0.25
C LEU A 262 20.28 -15.67 -0.43
N PHE A 263 20.75 -14.78 0.44
CA PHE A 263 22.10 -14.25 0.41
C PHE A 263 22.76 -14.35 1.79
N PRO A 264 23.96 -14.98 1.88
CA PRO A 264 24.68 -15.08 3.13
C PRO A 264 25.26 -13.72 3.51
N CYS A 265 24.92 -13.25 4.70
CA CYS A 265 25.34 -11.95 5.19
C CYS A 265 25.67 -11.99 6.68
N ARG A 266 26.37 -10.95 7.13
CA ARG A 266 26.69 -10.68 8.54
C ARG A 266 26.34 -9.27 8.92
N ILE A 267 26.09 -9.02 10.20
CA ILE A 267 25.88 -7.67 10.71
C ILE A 267 27.20 -6.92 10.67
N ARG A 268 27.19 -5.75 10.05
CA ARG A 268 28.32 -4.81 10.00
C ARG A 268 28.17 -3.68 11.01
N GLY A 269 26.97 -3.17 11.16
CA GLY A 269 26.64 -2.08 12.04
C GLY A 269 25.18 -2.10 12.41
N LEU A 270 24.91 -1.58 13.59
CA LEU A 270 23.59 -1.53 14.17
C LEU A 270 23.43 -0.19 14.86
N ASP A 271 22.41 0.57 14.44
CA ASP A 271 22.04 1.83 15.04
C ASP A 271 20.74 1.63 15.83
N LEU A 272 20.86 1.59 17.15
CA LEU A 272 19.73 1.36 18.04
C LEU A 272 18.66 2.46 17.95
N TRP A 273 19.08 3.71 17.75
CA TRP A 273 18.17 4.85 17.79
C TRP A 273 17.32 4.97 16.52
N SER A 274 17.94 4.69 15.39
CA SER A 274 17.23 4.72 14.10
C SER A 274 16.63 3.39 13.68
N GLY A 275 16.84 2.33 14.47
CA GLY A 275 16.43 0.96 14.11
C GLY A 275 17.16 0.38 12.88
N ARG A 276 18.25 1.04 12.40
CA ARG A 276 18.95 0.63 11.19
C ARG A 276 19.92 -0.52 11.42
N LEU A 277 19.84 -1.48 10.51
CA LEU A 277 20.72 -2.64 10.47
C LEU A 277 21.52 -2.62 9.16
N ASP A 278 22.82 -2.35 9.26
CA ASP A 278 23.73 -2.39 8.13
C ASP A 278 24.38 -3.78 8.05
N LEU A 279 24.27 -4.40 6.88
CA LEU A 279 24.73 -5.74 6.58
C LEU A 279 25.92 -5.72 5.64
N ALA A 280 26.71 -6.80 5.66
CA ALA A 280 27.82 -7.02 4.75
C ALA A 280 27.80 -8.48 4.26
N PRO A 281 28.40 -8.80 3.11
CA PRO A 281 28.64 -10.17 2.69
C PRO A 281 29.47 -10.92 3.74
N VAL A 282 29.29 -12.25 3.79
CA VAL A 282 30.13 -13.15 4.61
C VAL A 282 31.51 -13.29 3.99
#